data_29f860a5f625287047c2e4f3f910f362
#
_entry.id   29f860a5f625287047c2e4f3f910f362
#
_cell.length_a   1.000
_cell.length_b   1.000
_cell.length_c   1.000
_cell.angle_alpha   90.00
_cell.angle_beta   90.00
_cell.angle_gamma   90.00
#
_symmetry.space_group_name_H-M   'P 1'
#
loop_
_entity.id
_entity.type
_entity.pdbx_description
1 polymer ?
#
loop_
_entity_poly.entity_id
_entity_poly.type
_entity_poly.pdbx_seq_one_letter_code
_entity_poly.pdbx_strand_id
1 'polypeptide(L)'
;KHRAKYSSANNHLIVEMYAVGMSGIFFDYKPWEKLAFNILTEELPRQNYADGVNKEMSLHYQSFVMEAYGLLMLEMKHNHIKIPQIWEEYLLHMSEFMCDCCGEYGETVVFGDNDEGKILDLSGEHFDHYRYVLDLMGSVLPKRYSKMENIHENLYWILSDDFQNSVLKKNCYYSPEVKCYREGGYTLWRSKNNKVLIGIDHADLGFGSL
;
A
#
# COMPACT_ATOMS: atom_id res chain seq x y z
N LYS A 1 19.07 -0.06 18.41
CA LYS A 1 19.14 -1.17 19.39
C LYS A 1 17.76 -1.61 19.87
N HIS A 2 16.74 -0.80 19.74
CA HIS A 2 15.36 -1.05 20.17
C HIS A 2 14.45 -1.06 18.93
N ARG A 3 14.39 -2.17 18.24
CA ARG A 3 13.48 -2.38 17.09
C ARG A 3 12.31 -3.22 17.54
N ALA A 4 11.13 -3.01 16.95
CA ALA A 4 9.93 -3.82 17.15
C ALA A 4 10.12 -5.23 16.54
N LYS A 5 11.09 -6.00 17.07
CA LYS A 5 11.52 -7.28 16.50
C LYS A 5 10.78 -8.50 17.09
N TYR A 6 10.25 -8.42 18.29
CA TYR A 6 9.76 -9.58 19.03
C TYR A 6 8.29 -9.51 19.41
N SER A 7 7.80 -8.36 19.88
CA SER A 7 6.41 -8.21 20.32
C SER A 7 5.51 -7.47 19.33
N SER A 8 6.09 -6.77 18.35
CA SER A 8 5.36 -5.93 17.40
C SER A 8 6.07 -5.94 16.04
N ALA A 9 6.50 -7.14 15.59
CA ALA A 9 7.08 -7.33 14.26
C ALA A 9 5.97 -7.35 13.19
N ASN A 10 5.19 -6.29 13.12
CA ASN A 10 4.06 -6.05 12.22
C ASN A 10 4.26 -4.68 11.52
N ASN A 11 3.18 -3.92 11.30
CA ASN A 11 3.24 -2.59 10.69
C ASN A 11 4.22 -1.64 11.42
N HIS A 12 4.37 -1.76 12.75
CA HIS A 12 5.33 -0.94 13.52
C HIS A 12 6.78 -1.12 13.04
N LEU A 13 7.22 -2.37 12.81
CA LEU A 13 8.57 -2.62 12.29
C LEU A 13 8.75 -2.04 10.88
N ILE A 14 7.71 -2.13 10.03
CA ILE A 14 7.74 -1.57 8.68
C ILE A 14 7.94 -0.05 8.73
N VAL A 15 7.16 0.65 9.56
CA VAL A 15 7.25 2.12 9.67
C VAL A 15 8.56 2.57 10.33
N GLU A 16 9.06 1.84 11.33
CA GLU A 16 10.41 2.09 11.86
C GLU A 16 11.47 1.99 10.75
N MET A 17 11.42 0.95 9.92
CA MET A 17 12.39 0.75 8.85
C MET A 17 12.19 1.72 7.69
N TYR A 18 10.96 2.12 7.40
CA TYR A 18 10.68 3.23 6.49
C TYR A 18 11.41 4.50 6.94
N ALA A 19 11.25 4.90 8.22
CA ALA A 19 11.90 6.10 8.75
C ALA A 19 13.44 6.00 8.71
N VAL A 20 14.01 4.82 9.00
CA VAL A 20 15.46 4.58 8.89
C VAL A 20 15.92 4.66 7.44
N GLY A 21 15.16 4.08 6.50
CA GLY A 21 15.47 4.12 5.07
C GLY A 21 15.44 5.55 4.51
N MET A 22 14.36 6.30 4.79
CA MET A 22 14.24 7.70 4.41
C MET A 22 15.40 8.55 4.97
N SER A 23 15.72 8.36 6.25
CA SER A 23 16.87 9.05 6.87
C SER A 23 18.20 8.65 6.23
N GLY A 24 18.36 7.37 5.88
CA GLY A 24 19.55 6.87 5.19
C GLY A 24 19.76 7.56 3.85
N ILE A 25 18.71 7.69 3.05
CA ILE A 25 18.76 8.38 1.76
C ILE A 25 19.02 9.88 1.96
N PHE A 26 18.26 10.53 2.85
CA PHE A 26 18.37 11.98 3.09
C PHE A 26 19.78 12.41 3.56
N PHE A 27 20.41 11.63 4.45
CA PHE A 27 21.75 11.90 4.98
C PHE A 27 22.87 11.23 4.19
N ASP A 28 22.56 10.56 3.08
CA ASP A 28 23.50 9.72 2.30
C ASP A 28 24.29 8.73 3.18
N TYR A 29 23.60 8.09 4.13
CA TYR A 29 24.20 7.16 5.07
C TYR A 29 23.85 5.70 4.71
N LYS A 30 24.71 5.09 3.90
CA LYS A 30 24.51 3.74 3.34
C LYS A 30 24.26 2.62 4.35
N PRO A 31 24.82 2.63 5.59
CA PRO A 31 24.48 1.61 6.57
C PRO A 31 23.00 1.59 6.97
N TRP A 32 22.33 2.75 7.06
CA TRP A 32 20.90 2.81 7.35
C TRP A 32 20.04 2.37 6.17
N GLU A 33 20.38 2.79 4.97
CA GLU A 33 19.70 2.30 3.75
C GLU A 33 19.75 0.77 3.69
N LYS A 34 20.97 0.19 3.79
CA LYS A 34 21.15 -1.26 3.74
C LYS A 34 20.38 -1.99 4.84
N LEU A 35 20.40 -1.46 6.06
CA LEU A 35 19.66 -2.03 7.18
C LEU A 35 18.15 -2.05 6.92
N ALA A 36 17.60 -0.91 6.51
CA ALA A 36 16.18 -0.74 6.25
C ALA A 36 15.72 -1.63 5.09
N PHE A 37 16.40 -1.56 3.95
CA PHE A 37 16.02 -2.31 2.75
C PHE A 37 16.08 -3.82 2.95
N ASN A 38 17.09 -4.33 3.68
CA ASN A 38 17.18 -5.75 3.99
C ASN A 38 15.99 -6.22 4.86
N ILE A 39 15.68 -5.48 5.93
CA ILE A 39 14.59 -5.83 6.83
C ILE A 39 13.25 -5.73 6.10
N LEU A 40 12.98 -4.65 5.37
CA LEU A 40 11.75 -4.48 4.61
C LEU A 40 11.59 -5.58 3.55
N THR A 41 12.68 -6.01 2.90
CA THR A 41 12.66 -7.11 1.94
C THR A 41 12.31 -8.46 2.61
N GLU A 42 12.81 -8.72 3.80
CA GLU A 42 12.51 -9.94 4.55
C GLU A 42 11.08 -9.93 5.13
N GLU A 43 10.62 -8.78 5.62
CA GLU A 43 9.31 -8.67 6.28
C GLU A 43 8.13 -8.67 5.31
N LEU A 44 8.32 -8.20 4.09
CA LEU A 44 7.23 -8.10 3.12
C LEU A 44 6.52 -9.46 2.88
N PRO A 45 7.21 -10.58 2.55
CA PRO A 45 6.56 -11.89 2.43
C PRO A 45 6.15 -12.51 3.78
N ARG A 46 6.73 -12.08 4.89
CA ARG A 46 6.35 -12.58 6.22
C ARG A 46 5.00 -12.02 6.65
N GLN A 47 4.75 -10.74 6.36
CA GLN A 47 3.57 -10.01 6.82
C GLN A 47 2.44 -9.99 5.79
N ASN A 48 2.66 -10.50 4.57
CA ASN A 48 1.66 -10.52 3.52
C ASN A 48 1.57 -11.90 2.87
N TYR A 49 0.37 -12.27 2.43
CA TYR A 49 0.15 -13.43 1.57
C TYR A 49 0.54 -13.11 0.13
N ALA A 50 0.85 -14.13 -0.66
CA ALA A 50 1.25 -13.92 -2.05
C ALA A 50 0.12 -13.39 -2.94
N ASP A 51 -1.13 -13.57 -2.53
CA ASP A 51 -2.32 -13.01 -3.20
C ASP A 51 -2.59 -11.54 -2.86
N GLY A 52 -1.75 -10.91 -2.02
CA GLY A 52 -1.78 -9.49 -1.73
C GLY A 52 -2.54 -9.08 -0.48
N VAL A 53 -3.02 -10.03 0.32
CA VAL A 53 -3.69 -9.74 1.59
C VAL A 53 -2.66 -9.61 2.71
N ASN A 54 -2.76 -8.55 3.52
CA ASN A 54 -1.93 -8.38 4.70
C ASN A 54 -2.40 -9.31 5.84
N LYS A 55 -1.46 -9.94 6.55
CA LYS A 55 -1.74 -10.93 7.61
C LYS A 55 -2.29 -10.33 8.90
N GLU A 56 -2.28 -9.02 9.06
CA GLU A 56 -2.98 -8.34 10.17
C GLU A 56 -4.50 -8.28 9.95
N MET A 57 -4.99 -8.74 8.79
CA MET A 57 -6.42 -8.83 8.45
C MET A 57 -7.18 -7.52 8.65
N SER A 58 -6.51 -6.41 8.39
CA SER A 58 -7.07 -5.07 8.40
C SER A 58 -6.73 -4.34 7.10
N LEU A 59 -7.75 -3.84 6.41
CA LEU A 59 -7.55 -3.06 5.20
C LEU A 59 -6.81 -1.74 5.50
N HIS A 60 -7.06 -1.18 6.68
CA HIS A 60 -6.41 0.05 7.10
C HIS A 60 -4.90 -0.18 7.36
N TYR A 61 -4.53 -1.23 8.11
CA TYR A 61 -3.13 -1.55 8.34
C TYR A 61 -2.41 -1.94 7.04
N GLN A 62 -3.10 -2.62 6.14
CA GLN A 62 -2.55 -2.86 4.80
C GLN A 62 -2.25 -1.56 4.07
N SER A 63 -3.19 -0.60 4.06
CA SER A 63 -2.98 0.70 3.41
C SER A 63 -1.83 1.48 4.04
N PHE A 64 -1.69 1.43 5.35
CA PHE A 64 -0.60 2.07 6.10
C PHE A 64 0.77 1.47 5.76
N VAL A 65 0.87 0.14 5.66
CA VAL A 65 2.08 -0.56 5.19
C VAL A 65 2.40 -0.18 3.75
N MET A 66 1.41 -0.18 2.87
CA MET A 66 1.59 0.22 1.47
C MET A 66 2.04 1.67 1.33
N GLU A 67 1.53 2.58 2.17
CA GLU A 67 1.97 3.98 2.21
C GLU A 67 3.47 4.07 2.53
N ALA A 68 3.94 3.35 3.56
CA ALA A 68 5.35 3.32 3.94
C ALA A 68 6.26 2.87 2.78
N TYR A 69 5.93 1.73 2.15
CA TYR A 69 6.69 1.26 0.99
C TYR A 69 6.61 2.22 -0.19
N GLY A 70 5.42 2.75 -0.49
CA GLY A 70 5.20 3.64 -1.63
C GLY A 70 6.00 4.94 -1.54
N LEU A 71 5.99 5.59 -0.40
CA LEU A 71 6.78 6.80 -0.15
C LEU A 71 8.28 6.51 -0.24
N LEU A 72 8.75 5.39 0.34
CA LEU A 72 10.15 5.01 0.26
C LEU A 72 10.57 4.68 -1.19
N MET A 73 9.72 3.94 -1.94
CA MET A 73 9.99 3.65 -3.35
C MET A 73 10.01 4.91 -4.22
N LEU A 74 9.16 5.88 -3.91
CA LEU A 74 9.16 7.17 -4.60
C LEU A 74 10.48 7.89 -4.40
N GLU A 75 10.96 7.94 -3.14
CA GLU A 75 12.24 8.55 -2.80
C GLU A 75 13.43 7.79 -3.41
N MET A 76 13.37 6.45 -3.42
CA MET A 76 14.39 5.63 -4.10
C MET A 76 14.45 5.93 -5.60
N LYS A 77 13.30 6.08 -6.28
CA LYS A 77 13.26 6.47 -7.70
C LYS A 77 13.88 7.85 -7.93
N HIS A 78 13.56 8.81 -7.07
CA HIS A 78 14.09 10.17 -7.15
C HIS A 78 15.63 10.18 -7.04
N ASN A 79 16.18 9.34 -6.19
CA ASN A 79 17.62 9.20 -5.96
C ASN A 79 18.30 8.12 -6.83
N HIS A 80 17.62 7.59 -7.87
CA HIS A 80 18.13 6.55 -8.76
C HIS A 80 18.60 5.27 -8.04
N ILE A 81 17.98 4.97 -6.88
CA ILE A 81 18.26 3.74 -6.11
C ILE A 81 17.38 2.62 -6.67
N LYS A 82 17.98 1.47 -6.93
CA LYS A 82 17.26 0.31 -7.47
C LYS A 82 16.29 -0.26 -6.43
N ILE A 83 15.01 -0.35 -6.83
CA ILE A 83 13.96 -0.99 -6.02
C ILE A 83 14.13 -2.52 -6.11
N PRO A 84 14.04 -3.27 -4.99
CA PRO A 84 14.01 -4.73 -5.03
C PRO A 84 12.78 -5.24 -5.79
N GLN A 85 12.96 -6.20 -6.68
CA GLN A 85 11.87 -6.74 -7.51
C GLN A 85 10.73 -7.33 -6.66
N ILE A 86 11.05 -7.98 -5.54
CA ILE A 86 10.05 -8.53 -4.62
C ILE A 86 9.10 -7.46 -4.05
N TRP A 87 9.56 -6.20 -3.89
CA TRP A 87 8.69 -5.12 -3.45
C TRP A 87 7.64 -4.79 -4.52
N GLU A 88 8.06 -4.71 -5.79
CA GLU A 88 7.14 -4.47 -6.90
C GLU A 88 6.11 -5.59 -7.02
N GLU A 89 6.53 -6.85 -6.89
CA GLU A 89 5.66 -8.02 -6.99
C GLU A 89 4.58 -8.05 -5.90
N TYR A 90 4.97 -7.92 -4.63
CA TYR A 90 4.01 -7.93 -3.51
C TYR A 90 3.10 -6.71 -3.52
N LEU A 91 3.65 -5.52 -3.70
CA LEU A 91 2.85 -4.29 -3.71
C LEU A 91 1.89 -4.21 -4.90
N LEU A 92 2.20 -4.86 -6.02
CA LEU A 92 1.27 -4.99 -7.13
C LEU A 92 0.03 -5.81 -6.69
N HIS A 93 0.21 -6.97 -6.08
CA HIS A 93 -0.90 -7.80 -5.60
C HIS A 93 -1.66 -7.12 -4.45
N MET A 94 -0.97 -6.47 -3.52
CA MET A 94 -1.60 -5.69 -2.44
C MET A 94 -2.45 -4.54 -2.99
N SER A 95 -1.97 -3.87 -4.05
CA SER A 95 -2.72 -2.81 -4.72
C SER A 95 -3.94 -3.33 -5.47
N GLU A 96 -3.84 -4.49 -6.11
CA GLU A 96 -4.98 -5.15 -6.75
C GLU A 96 -6.05 -5.53 -5.71
N PHE A 97 -5.66 -6.15 -4.59
CA PHE A 97 -6.59 -6.48 -3.51
C PHE A 97 -7.28 -5.24 -2.94
N MET A 98 -6.51 -4.21 -2.60
CA MET A 98 -7.08 -2.96 -2.06
C MET A 98 -8.00 -2.28 -3.09
N CYS A 99 -7.63 -2.26 -4.37
CA CYS A 99 -8.49 -1.73 -5.43
C CYS A 99 -9.79 -2.53 -5.57
N ASP A 100 -9.74 -3.86 -5.41
CA ASP A 100 -10.93 -4.70 -5.43
C ASP A 100 -11.84 -4.46 -4.22
N CYS A 101 -11.31 -4.01 -3.09
CA CYS A 101 -12.07 -3.58 -1.92
C CYS A 101 -12.72 -2.20 -2.08
N CYS A 102 -12.25 -1.38 -3.03
CA CYS A 102 -12.76 -0.03 -3.26
C CYS A 102 -13.79 0.01 -4.39
N GLY A 103 -14.89 0.72 -4.17
CA GLY A 103 -15.90 1.02 -5.18
C GLY A 103 -15.50 2.19 -6.09
N GLU A 104 -16.26 2.38 -7.17
CA GLU A 104 -16.03 3.49 -8.11
C GLU A 104 -16.40 4.85 -7.56
N TYR A 105 -17.29 4.88 -6.55
CA TYR A 105 -17.84 6.10 -5.97
C TYR A 105 -17.33 6.38 -4.56
N GLY A 106 -16.25 5.73 -4.14
CA GLY A 106 -15.63 5.93 -2.83
C GLY A 106 -16.10 4.96 -1.75
N GLU A 107 -17.07 4.07 -2.06
CA GLU A 107 -17.45 2.99 -1.13
C GLU A 107 -16.27 2.04 -0.97
N THR A 108 -16.04 1.57 0.24
CA THR A 108 -14.98 0.61 0.54
C THR A 108 -15.50 -0.49 1.44
N VAL A 109 -15.22 -1.74 1.07
CA VAL A 109 -15.42 -2.88 1.97
C VAL A 109 -14.30 -2.84 3.00
N VAL A 110 -14.64 -2.42 4.22
CA VAL A 110 -13.69 -2.31 5.33
C VAL A 110 -13.83 -3.52 6.23
N PHE A 111 -12.71 -4.11 6.61
CA PHE A 111 -12.61 -5.19 7.60
C PHE A 111 -11.37 -4.97 8.47
N GLY A 112 -11.40 -5.58 9.67
CA GLY A 112 -10.38 -5.42 10.69
C GLY A 112 -10.42 -4.06 11.38
N ASP A 113 -9.39 -3.81 12.17
CA ASP A 113 -9.26 -2.59 12.96
C ASP A 113 -8.89 -1.38 12.10
N ASN A 114 -9.31 -0.21 12.56
CA ASN A 114 -8.96 1.07 11.96
C ASN A 114 -8.65 2.08 13.07
N ASP A 115 -7.38 2.46 13.20
CA ASP A 115 -6.89 3.47 14.11
C ASP A 115 -6.56 4.81 13.42
N GLU A 116 -6.95 4.95 12.14
CA GLU A 116 -6.74 6.13 11.31
C GLU A 116 -5.25 6.52 11.14
N GLY A 117 -4.33 5.57 11.36
CA GLY A 117 -2.90 5.77 11.18
C GLY A 117 -2.55 6.11 9.73
N LYS A 118 -1.74 7.14 9.54
CA LYS A 118 -1.24 7.60 8.24
C LYS A 118 0.12 8.24 8.40
N ILE A 119 0.94 8.20 7.37
CA ILE A 119 2.30 8.76 7.38
C ILE A 119 2.27 10.20 6.88
N LEU A 120 1.51 10.46 5.83
CA LEU A 120 1.45 11.76 5.18
C LEU A 120 0.01 12.24 5.02
N ASP A 121 -0.28 13.41 5.58
CA ASP A 121 -1.55 14.11 5.40
C ASP A 121 -1.28 15.58 5.09
N LEU A 122 -1.32 15.92 3.81
CA LEU A 122 -1.14 17.27 3.28
C LEU A 122 -2.44 17.82 2.66
N SER A 123 -3.52 17.03 2.74
CA SER A 123 -4.82 17.40 2.17
C SER A 123 -5.69 18.17 3.17
N GLY A 124 -6.76 18.77 2.66
CA GLY A 124 -7.77 19.45 3.47
C GLY A 124 -8.71 18.48 4.20
N GLU A 125 -9.95 18.95 4.50
CA GLU A 125 -10.89 18.29 5.41
C GLU A 125 -11.43 16.92 4.95
N HIS A 126 -11.29 16.55 3.67
CA HIS A 126 -11.82 15.30 3.10
C HIS A 126 -10.70 14.40 2.61
N PHE A 127 -10.04 13.73 3.55
CA PHE A 127 -8.94 12.82 3.24
C PHE A 127 -9.43 11.40 2.94
N ASP A 128 -9.38 11.01 1.66
CA ASP A 128 -9.60 9.63 1.23
C ASP A 128 -8.26 8.87 1.23
N HIS A 129 -7.96 8.21 2.35
CA HIS A 129 -6.70 7.51 2.56
C HIS A 129 -6.50 6.35 1.55
N TYR A 130 -7.53 5.56 1.29
CA TYR A 130 -7.40 4.42 0.37
C TYR A 130 -7.13 4.88 -1.06
N ARG A 131 -7.84 5.92 -1.51
CA ARG A 131 -7.58 6.53 -2.81
C ARG A 131 -6.17 7.11 -2.90
N TYR A 132 -5.74 7.83 -1.88
CA TYR A 132 -4.39 8.38 -1.82
C TYR A 132 -3.34 7.26 -1.97
N VAL A 133 -3.46 6.17 -1.22
CA VAL A 133 -2.51 5.06 -1.28
C VAL A 133 -2.55 4.36 -2.65
N LEU A 134 -3.73 4.17 -3.25
CA LEU A 134 -3.85 3.61 -4.61
C LEU A 134 -3.20 4.50 -5.67
N ASP A 135 -3.33 5.81 -5.56
CA ASP A 135 -2.66 6.76 -6.45
C ASP A 135 -1.14 6.78 -6.22
N LEU A 136 -0.69 6.70 -4.96
CA LEU A 136 0.72 6.54 -4.61
C LEU A 136 1.31 5.26 -5.22
N MET A 137 0.61 4.13 -5.10
CA MET A 137 1.01 2.88 -5.76
C MET A 137 1.08 3.05 -7.28
N GLY A 138 0.11 3.73 -7.88
CA GLY A 138 0.13 4.08 -9.30
C GLY A 138 1.35 4.91 -9.69
N SER A 139 1.91 5.71 -8.79
CA SER A 139 3.13 6.49 -9.06
C SER A 139 4.40 5.62 -9.12
N VAL A 140 4.47 4.58 -8.31
CA VAL A 140 5.67 3.73 -8.18
C VAL A 140 5.60 2.40 -8.94
N LEU A 141 4.40 1.89 -9.24
CA LEU A 141 4.15 0.65 -9.96
C LEU A 141 3.80 0.89 -11.44
N PRO A 142 3.79 -0.16 -12.28
CA PRO A 142 3.54 0.00 -13.72
C PRO A 142 2.08 0.32 -14.09
N LYS A 143 1.11 0.06 -13.20
CA LYS A 143 -0.33 0.28 -13.44
C LYS A 143 -0.87 1.39 -12.54
N ARG A 144 -2.02 1.96 -12.92
CA ARG A 144 -2.89 2.75 -12.03
C ARG A 144 -3.90 1.84 -11.36
N TYR A 145 -4.34 2.25 -10.18
CA TYR A 145 -5.37 1.53 -9.40
C TYR A 145 -6.57 2.42 -9.08
N SER A 146 -6.44 3.73 -9.18
CA SER A 146 -7.56 4.68 -9.11
C SER A 146 -8.04 5.02 -10.50
N LYS A 147 -9.36 5.04 -10.70
CA LYS A 147 -10.02 5.40 -11.98
C LYS A 147 -10.31 6.89 -12.12
N MET A 148 -9.99 7.69 -11.10
CA MET A 148 -10.26 9.13 -11.11
C MET A 148 -9.45 9.85 -12.18
N GLU A 149 -9.99 10.92 -12.75
CA GLU A 149 -9.35 11.70 -13.80
C GLU A 149 -8.12 12.48 -13.31
N ASN A 150 -8.07 12.76 -12.01
CA ASN A 150 -6.96 13.44 -11.34
C ASN A 150 -6.40 12.57 -10.22
N ILE A 151 -5.14 12.75 -9.89
CA ILE A 151 -4.52 12.11 -8.71
C ILE A 151 -4.96 12.81 -7.42
N HIS A 152 -4.81 12.09 -6.29
CA HIS A 152 -5.14 12.60 -4.96
C HIS A 152 -4.29 13.83 -4.60
N GLU A 153 -4.87 14.78 -3.86
CA GLU A 153 -4.25 16.06 -3.50
C GLU A 153 -2.88 15.92 -2.82
N ASN A 154 -2.70 14.95 -1.92
CA ASN A 154 -1.40 14.70 -1.29
C ASN A 154 -0.26 14.55 -2.29
N LEU A 155 -0.53 13.96 -3.45
CA LEU A 155 0.49 13.72 -4.47
C LEU A 155 0.85 14.98 -5.26
N TYR A 156 -0.01 16.00 -5.30
CA TYR A 156 0.33 17.30 -5.91
C TYR A 156 1.49 17.99 -5.21
N TRP A 157 1.66 17.73 -3.90
CA TRP A 157 2.71 18.36 -3.12
C TRP A 157 4.06 17.67 -3.25
N ILE A 158 4.07 16.40 -3.67
CA ILE A 158 5.29 15.57 -3.71
C ILE A 158 5.69 15.12 -5.12
N LEU A 159 4.83 15.31 -6.11
CA LEU A 159 5.10 14.93 -7.51
C LEU A 159 5.10 16.16 -8.41
N SER A 160 6.06 16.24 -9.33
CA SER A 160 6.03 17.24 -10.40
C SER A 160 4.87 17.01 -11.36
N ASP A 161 4.40 18.07 -12.04
CA ASP A 161 3.29 18.00 -13.00
C ASP A 161 3.55 16.99 -14.12
N ASP A 162 4.78 16.92 -14.63
CA ASP A 162 5.15 15.97 -15.67
C ASP A 162 5.04 14.51 -15.17
N PHE A 163 5.42 14.28 -13.92
CA PHE A 163 5.32 12.96 -13.31
C PHE A 163 3.86 12.58 -13.06
N GLN A 164 3.02 13.50 -12.55
CA GLN A 164 1.58 13.31 -12.38
C GLN A 164 0.93 12.94 -13.71
N ASN A 165 1.21 13.68 -14.78
CA ASN A 165 0.73 13.40 -16.11
C ASN A 165 1.16 12.04 -16.65
N SER A 166 2.37 11.58 -16.32
CA SER A 166 2.87 10.25 -16.67
C SER A 166 2.10 9.14 -15.97
N VAL A 167 1.74 9.34 -14.69
CA VAL A 167 0.92 8.39 -13.92
C VAL A 167 -0.47 8.28 -14.53
N LEU A 168 -1.12 9.39 -14.85
CA LEU A 168 -2.46 9.41 -15.44
C LEU A 168 -2.55 8.72 -16.81
N LYS A 169 -1.44 8.60 -17.55
CA LYS A 169 -1.36 7.90 -18.84
C LYS A 169 -1.17 6.39 -18.71
N LYS A 170 -0.87 5.86 -17.52
CA LYS A 170 -0.72 4.41 -17.32
C LYS A 170 -2.03 3.67 -17.52
N ASN A 171 -1.94 2.41 -17.92
CA ASN A 171 -3.10 1.51 -17.96
C ASN A 171 -3.67 1.33 -16.55
N CYS A 172 -5.00 1.48 -16.43
CA CYS A 172 -5.68 1.29 -15.17
C CYS A 172 -5.95 -0.21 -14.92
N TYR A 173 -5.79 -0.65 -13.69
CA TYR A 173 -6.27 -1.94 -13.24
C TYR A 173 -7.81 -1.94 -13.22
N TYR A 174 -8.42 -3.03 -13.65
CA TYR A 174 -9.86 -3.23 -13.61
C TYR A 174 -10.20 -4.41 -12.71
N SER A 175 -10.94 -4.13 -11.65
CA SER A 175 -11.45 -5.15 -10.74
C SER A 175 -12.38 -6.11 -11.45
N PRO A 176 -12.20 -7.43 -11.31
CA PRO A 176 -13.12 -8.42 -11.87
C PRO A 176 -14.46 -8.41 -11.13
N GLU A 177 -15.50 -9.02 -11.76
CA GLU A 177 -16.83 -9.17 -11.14
C GLU A 177 -16.73 -10.01 -9.84
N VAL A 178 -15.92 -11.06 -9.85
CA VAL A 178 -15.67 -11.92 -8.70
C VAL A 178 -14.17 -12.19 -8.59
N LYS A 179 -13.61 -12.05 -7.41
CA LYS A 179 -12.24 -12.49 -7.11
C LYS A 179 -12.15 -13.11 -5.73
N CYS A 180 -11.53 -14.28 -5.68
CA CYS A 180 -11.24 -15.00 -4.44
C CYS A 180 -9.74 -14.91 -4.15
N TYR A 181 -9.40 -14.35 -3.01
CA TYR A 181 -8.06 -14.29 -2.43
C TYR A 181 -7.93 -15.47 -1.47
N ARG A 182 -7.45 -16.61 -2.01
CA ARG A 182 -7.52 -17.89 -1.30
C ARG A 182 -6.58 -17.97 -0.11
N GLU A 183 -5.40 -17.38 -0.22
CA GLU A 183 -4.42 -17.40 0.86
C GLU A 183 -4.81 -16.44 1.97
N GLY A 184 -5.28 -15.24 1.61
CA GLY A 184 -5.75 -14.23 2.54
C GLY A 184 -7.16 -14.44 3.06
N GLY A 185 -7.95 -15.38 2.48
CA GLY A 185 -9.27 -15.75 2.97
C GLY A 185 -10.38 -14.73 2.68
N TYR A 186 -10.31 -14.00 1.56
CA TYR A 186 -11.35 -13.04 1.17
C TYR A 186 -11.95 -13.38 -0.19
N THR A 187 -13.26 -13.18 -0.33
CA THR A 187 -13.94 -13.20 -1.63
C THR A 187 -14.67 -11.88 -1.84
N LEU A 188 -14.36 -11.22 -2.92
CA LEU A 188 -14.97 -9.95 -3.31
C LEU A 188 -15.87 -10.18 -4.52
N TRP A 189 -17.08 -9.64 -4.47
CA TRP A 189 -18.04 -9.65 -5.55
C TRP A 189 -18.52 -8.22 -5.85
N ARG A 190 -18.57 -7.90 -7.14
CA ARG A 190 -18.98 -6.59 -7.64
C ARG A 190 -20.10 -6.75 -8.65
N SER A 191 -21.18 -5.99 -8.50
CA SER A 191 -22.25 -6.00 -9.51
C SER A 191 -21.78 -5.40 -10.84
N LYS A 192 -22.36 -5.85 -11.96
CA LYS A 192 -21.99 -5.38 -13.32
C LYS A 192 -22.11 -3.86 -13.51
N ASN A 193 -22.96 -3.21 -12.76
CA ASN A 193 -23.14 -1.76 -12.80
C ASN A 193 -22.32 -1.02 -11.73
N ASN A 194 -21.42 -1.72 -11.02
CA ASN A 194 -20.57 -1.22 -9.96
C ASN A 194 -21.28 -0.52 -8.78
N LYS A 195 -22.61 -0.74 -8.62
CA LYS A 195 -23.39 -0.13 -7.55
C LYS A 195 -23.41 -0.93 -6.25
N VAL A 196 -23.00 -2.19 -6.30
CA VAL A 196 -22.94 -3.09 -5.14
C VAL A 196 -21.60 -3.75 -5.11
N LEU A 197 -20.94 -3.66 -3.97
CA LEU A 197 -19.68 -4.34 -3.66
C LEU A 197 -19.89 -5.15 -2.38
N ILE A 198 -19.60 -6.44 -2.41
CA ILE A 198 -19.72 -7.36 -1.28
C ILE A 198 -18.37 -8.00 -1.02
N GLY A 199 -17.90 -7.92 0.23
CA GLY A 199 -16.78 -8.68 0.72
C GLY A 199 -17.24 -9.78 1.67
N ILE A 200 -16.69 -10.98 1.49
CA ILE A 200 -16.88 -12.13 2.38
C ILE A 200 -15.53 -12.45 2.97
N ASP A 201 -15.44 -12.33 4.29
CA ASP A 201 -14.28 -12.75 5.07
C ASP A 201 -14.48 -14.20 5.51
N HIS A 202 -13.55 -15.06 5.11
CA HIS A 202 -13.48 -16.47 5.50
C HIS A 202 -12.04 -16.85 5.91
N ALA A 203 -11.27 -15.81 6.30
CA ALA A 203 -9.89 -15.95 6.72
C ALA A 203 -9.75 -16.57 8.12
N ASP A 204 -8.55 -17.05 8.41
CA ASP A 204 -8.12 -17.32 9.79
C ASP A 204 -7.91 -16.01 10.55
N LEU A 205 -7.77 -16.09 11.88
CA LEU A 205 -7.45 -14.93 12.72
C LEU A 205 -6.13 -14.27 12.28
N GLY A 206 -6.10 -12.95 12.29
CA GLY A 206 -4.96 -12.16 11.82
C GLY A 206 -3.66 -12.41 12.61
N PHE A 207 -2.53 -12.30 11.92
CA PHE A 207 -1.19 -12.45 12.49
C PHE A 207 -0.87 -11.25 13.40
N GLY A 208 -0.49 -11.53 14.64
CA GLY A 208 -0.12 -10.48 15.61
C GLY A 208 -1.29 -9.82 16.32
N SER A 209 -2.52 -10.30 16.13
CA SER A 209 -3.73 -9.84 16.81
C SER A 209 -3.90 -10.52 18.19
N LEU A 210 -2.92 -10.36 19.09
CA LEU A 210 -3.04 -10.80 20.50
C LEU A 210 -2.83 -9.61 21.43
#